data_c13a70d61efa85648118e88c05c54550
#
_entry.id   c13a70d61efa85648118e88c05c54550
#
_cell.length_a   1.000
_cell.length_b   1.000
_cell.length_c   1.000
_cell.angle_alpha   90.00
_cell.angle_beta   90.00
_cell.angle_gamma   90.00
#
_symmetry.space_group_name_H-M   'P 1'
#
loop_
_entity.id
_entity.type
_entity.pdbx_description
1 polymer ?
#
loop_
_entity_poly.entity_id
_entity_poly.type
_entity_poly.pdbx_seq_one_letter_code
_entity_poly.pdbx_strand_id
1 'polypeptide(L)'
;MAETTSSAAAAKLAMAEITVAAATIPAAWPIARIVYMNQCDPETIMSRGGGDWMAIAEQLGTVPGKLDGAVSAVSAEQWSGEDRSAFEGHTKAYGVQVVAIQILATTVSVTMISVGVILLCLVVAYAIVSTILALWAAFILAAAATVVGAPVAASALASANSFAASALGVLQGIERAVNAAATAGAAAIAGAAAFDVGAHLGSGDTDVLKDLVHATIDGADDALAGFMSKLERDFAGYGIHTSGRHAASPNGPSELMYGLFTQTGPTVENGDGDGDGDGDATFGTGGVVDNIWQRGFDGNIVDR
;
A
#
# COMPACT_ATOMS: atom_id res chain seq x y z
N MET A 1 -10.62 -14.47 13.44
CA MET A 1 -9.62 -13.62 14.11
C MET A 1 -8.40 -13.60 13.21
N ALA A 2 -8.01 -12.45 12.68
CA ALA A 2 -6.77 -12.35 11.93
C ALA A 2 -5.60 -12.65 12.87
N GLU A 3 -4.75 -13.56 12.50
CA GLU A 3 -3.55 -13.92 13.25
C GLU A 3 -2.61 -12.71 13.22
N THR A 4 -2.27 -12.18 14.39
CA THR A 4 -1.37 -11.02 14.47
C THR A 4 0.03 -11.49 14.10
N THR A 5 0.58 -10.97 13.02
CA THR A 5 1.94 -11.29 12.57
C THR A 5 3.00 -10.83 13.56
N SER A 6 4.20 -11.38 13.46
CA SER A 6 5.29 -11.04 14.37
C SER A 6 5.73 -9.58 14.20
N SER A 7 5.72 -9.06 13.00
CA SER A 7 6.07 -7.66 12.69
C SER A 7 5.03 -6.67 13.22
N ALA A 8 3.73 -6.98 13.09
CA ALA A 8 2.68 -6.14 13.66
C ALA A 8 2.74 -6.10 15.19
N ALA A 9 3.05 -7.25 15.83
CA ALA A 9 3.25 -7.29 17.27
C ALA A 9 4.47 -6.46 17.73
N ALA A 10 5.59 -6.58 17.00
CA ALA A 10 6.80 -5.80 17.26
C ALA A 10 6.57 -4.29 17.09
N ALA A 11 5.81 -3.88 16.07
CA ALA A 11 5.45 -2.50 15.83
C ALA A 11 4.63 -1.92 17.00
N LYS A 12 3.63 -2.65 17.48
CA LYS A 12 2.82 -2.23 18.65
C LYS A 12 3.63 -2.13 19.92
N LEU A 13 4.52 -3.10 20.17
CA LEU A 13 5.40 -3.06 21.33
C LEU A 13 6.35 -1.85 21.27
N ALA A 14 6.99 -1.63 20.14
CA ALA A 14 7.86 -0.48 19.92
C ALA A 14 7.14 0.85 20.16
N MET A 15 5.88 0.96 19.77
CA MET A 15 5.07 2.14 20.03
C MET A 15 4.87 2.39 21.54
N ALA A 16 4.59 1.36 22.31
CA ALA A 16 4.46 1.48 23.75
C ALA A 16 5.79 1.87 24.41
N GLU A 17 6.88 1.22 24.03
CA GLU A 17 8.23 1.45 24.56
C GLU A 17 8.74 2.84 24.25
N ILE A 18 8.60 3.31 23.00
CA ILE A 18 9.08 4.64 22.60
C ILE A 18 8.27 5.77 23.25
N THR A 19 6.99 5.55 23.55
CA THR A 19 6.17 6.51 24.27
C THR A 19 6.72 6.77 25.67
N VAL A 20 7.08 5.70 26.39
CA VAL A 20 7.70 5.79 27.71
C VAL A 20 9.07 6.46 27.61
N ALA A 21 9.87 6.07 26.64
CA ALA A 21 11.20 6.65 26.43
C ALA A 21 11.14 8.14 26.09
N ALA A 22 10.23 8.57 25.23
CA ALA A 22 10.08 9.96 24.81
C ALA A 22 9.64 10.89 25.96
N ALA A 23 8.94 10.36 26.97
CA ALA A 23 8.60 11.12 28.18
C ALA A 23 9.84 11.48 29.02
N THR A 24 10.92 10.70 28.92
CA THR A 24 12.13 10.85 29.72
C THR A 24 13.31 11.41 28.93
N ILE A 25 13.41 11.02 27.65
CA ILE A 25 14.53 11.32 26.75
C ILE A 25 14.02 12.23 25.62
N PRO A 26 14.27 13.55 25.65
CA PRO A 26 13.74 14.48 24.66
C PRO A 26 14.12 14.14 23.22
N ALA A 27 15.35 13.63 22.97
CA ALA A 27 15.80 13.24 21.66
C ALA A 27 15.07 11.99 21.09
N ALA A 28 14.27 11.28 21.88
CA ALA A 28 13.45 10.17 21.41
C ALA A 28 12.15 10.61 20.70
N TRP A 29 11.70 11.86 20.85
CA TRP A 29 10.48 12.37 20.21
C TRP A 29 10.44 12.23 18.69
N PRO A 30 11.49 12.60 17.92
CA PRO A 30 11.50 12.39 16.50
C PRO A 30 11.43 10.90 16.10
N ILE A 31 12.03 10.01 16.93
CA ILE A 31 11.93 8.56 16.73
C ILE A 31 10.51 8.07 17.00
N ALA A 32 9.87 8.54 18.08
CA ALA A 32 8.48 8.23 18.38
C ALA A 32 7.59 8.60 17.19
N ARG A 33 7.81 9.76 16.58
CA ARG A 33 7.11 10.16 15.35
C ARG A 33 7.27 9.13 14.23
N ILE A 34 8.50 8.67 13.94
CA ILE A 34 8.73 7.65 12.91
C ILE A 34 7.98 6.36 13.24
N VAL A 35 8.05 5.89 14.49
CA VAL A 35 7.37 4.68 14.95
C VAL A 35 5.86 4.81 14.78
N TYR A 36 5.28 5.92 15.21
CA TYR A 36 3.84 6.16 15.09
C TYR A 36 3.36 6.25 13.64
N MET A 37 4.16 6.88 12.78
CA MET A 37 3.79 7.08 11.37
C MET A 37 3.98 5.85 10.48
N ASN A 38 4.82 4.90 10.91
CA ASN A 38 5.15 3.71 10.13
C ASN A 38 4.62 2.42 10.78
N GLN A 39 3.47 2.52 11.47
CA GLN A 39 2.77 1.33 11.95
C GLN A 39 2.19 0.57 10.75
N CYS A 40 2.78 -0.57 10.43
CA CYS A 40 2.37 -1.40 9.30
C CYS A 40 2.59 -2.88 9.61
N ASP A 41 2.06 -3.74 8.76
CA ASP A 41 2.26 -5.18 8.80
C ASP A 41 2.97 -5.64 7.51
N PRO A 42 4.32 -5.55 7.46
CA PRO A 42 5.07 -5.92 6.29
C PRO A 42 4.91 -7.39 5.89
N GLU A 43 4.70 -8.28 6.85
CA GLU A 43 4.51 -9.71 6.58
C GLU A 43 3.22 -9.94 5.79
N THR A 44 2.14 -9.25 6.15
CA THR A 44 0.88 -9.31 5.39
C THR A 44 1.03 -8.67 4.00
N ILE A 45 1.74 -7.55 3.87
CA ILE A 45 2.02 -6.93 2.57
C ILE A 45 2.75 -7.92 1.64
N MET A 46 3.76 -8.62 2.15
CA MET A 46 4.52 -9.57 1.36
C MET A 46 3.72 -10.83 1.02
N SER A 47 3.02 -11.42 2.00
CA SER A 47 2.37 -12.72 1.84
C SER A 47 1.05 -12.62 1.11
N ARG A 48 0.15 -11.72 1.53
CA ARG A 48 -1.15 -11.54 0.87
C ARG A 48 -1.05 -10.62 -0.33
N GLY A 49 -0.45 -9.43 -0.16
CA GLY A 49 -0.29 -8.53 -1.29
C GLY A 49 0.59 -9.11 -2.37
N GLY A 50 1.88 -9.28 -2.10
CA GLY A 50 2.82 -9.80 -3.08
C GLY A 50 2.57 -11.24 -3.49
N GLY A 51 2.24 -12.11 -2.51
CA GLY A 51 2.00 -13.54 -2.75
C GLY A 51 0.78 -13.81 -3.62
N ASP A 52 -0.34 -13.14 -3.37
CA ASP A 52 -1.57 -13.34 -4.14
C ASP A 52 -1.39 -12.87 -5.60
N TRP A 53 -0.72 -11.74 -5.81
CA TRP A 53 -0.37 -11.29 -7.16
C TRP A 53 0.57 -12.23 -7.89
N MET A 54 1.52 -12.86 -7.19
CA MET A 54 2.39 -13.89 -7.78
C MET A 54 1.59 -15.12 -8.21
N ALA A 55 0.65 -15.58 -7.37
CA ALA A 55 -0.22 -16.70 -7.70
C ALA A 55 -1.10 -16.41 -8.92
N ILE A 56 -1.61 -15.20 -9.07
CA ILE A 56 -2.32 -14.74 -10.27
C ILE A 56 -1.39 -14.81 -11.49
N ALA A 57 -0.18 -14.27 -11.37
CA ALA A 57 0.78 -14.28 -12.47
C ALA A 57 1.15 -15.70 -12.92
N GLU A 58 1.32 -16.64 -11.98
CA GLU A 58 1.59 -18.04 -12.28
C GLU A 58 0.42 -18.71 -13.01
N GLN A 59 -0.81 -18.46 -12.57
CA GLN A 59 -2.00 -18.97 -13.25
C GLN A 59 -2.12 -18.43 -14.67
N LEU A 60 -1.96 -17.13 -14.87
CA LEU A 60 -1.98 -16.49 -16.18
C LEU A 60 -0.91 -17.07 -17.10
N GLY A 61 0.29 -17.34 -16.60
CA GLY A 61 1.38 -17.94 -17.36
C GLY A 61 1.06 -19.32 -17.96
N THR A 62 0.08 -20.03 -17.42
CA THR A 62 -0.36 -21.32 -17.95
C THR A 62 -1.38 -21.22 -19.09
N VAL A 63 -2.04 -20.07 -19.22
CA VAL A 63 -3.18 -19.89 -20.14
C VAL A 63 -2.79 -20.00 -21.61
N PRO A 64 -1.72 -19.33 -22.12
CA PRO A 64 -1.36 -19.43 -23.53
C PRO A 64 -1.11 -20.87 -23.97
N GLY A 65 -0.38 -21.65 -23.17
CA GLY A 65 -0.11 -23.05 -23.48
C GLY A 65 -1.37 -23.93 -23.48
N LYS A 66 -2.33 -23.66 -22.61
CA LYS A 66 -3.63 -24.35 -22.60
C LYS A 66 -4.47 -24.00 -23.83
N LEU A 67 -4.46 -22.74 -24.23
CA LEU A 67 -5.15 -22.27 -25.45
C LEU A 67 -4.56 -22.94 -26.70
N ASP A 68 -3.25 -22.88 -26.85
CA ASP A 68 -2.56 -23.52 -27.99
C ASP A 68 -2.83 -25.02 -28.03
N GLY A 69 -2.83 -25.69 -26.87
CA GLY A 69 -3.17 -27.10 -26.73
C GLY A 69 -4.62 -27.39 -27.16
N ALA A 70 -5.57 -26.56 -26.75
CA ALA A 70 -6.97 -26.72 -27.10
C ALA A 70 -7.20 -26.52 -28.62
N VAL A 71 -6.57 -25.52 -29.22
CA VAL A 71 -6.63 -25.29 -30.68
C VAL A 71 -6.01 -26.45 -31.43
N SER A 72 -4.86 -26.92 -31.01
CA SER A 72 -4.13 -28.04 -31.65
C SER A 72 -4.83 -29.38 -31.50
N ALA A 73 -5.68 -29.57 -30.49
CA ALA A 73 -6.46 -30.78 -30.33
C ALA A 73 -7.53 -31.00 -31.40
N VAL A 74 -7.95 -29.92 -32.09
CA VAL A 74 -8.90 -30.01 -33.20
C VAL A 74 -8.12 -30.19 -34.52
N SER A 75 -8.23 -31.39 -35.13
CA SER A 75 -7.50 -31.68 -36.36
C SER A 75 -8.00 -30.87 -37.56
N ALA A 76 -7.15 -30.68 -38.55
CA ALA A 76 -7.54 -30.02 -39.79
C ALA A 76 -8.63 -30.75 -40.59
N GLU A 77 -8.81 -32.03 -40.32
CA GLU A 77 -9.87 -32.87 -40.92
C GLU A 77 -11.23 -32.58 -40.27
N GLN A 78 -11.22 -32.24 -38.96
CA GLN A 78 -12.43 -31.91 -38.20
C GLN A 78 -12.87 -30.46 -38.42
N TRP A 79 -11.90 -29.56 -38.60
CA TRP A 79 -12.16 -28.15 -38.85
C TRP A 79 -11.06 -27.54 -39.71
N SER A 80 -11.43 -27.00 -40.84
CA SER A 80 -10.51 -26.39 -41.79
C SER A 80 -11.17 -25.18 -42.47
N GLY A 81 -10.35 -24.32 -43.08
CA GLY A 81 -10.81 -23.15 -43.81
C GLY A 81 -10.47 -21.82 -43.14
N GLU A 82 -11.07 -20.75 -43.65
CA GLU A 82 -10.79 -19.38 -43.22
C GLU A 82 -11.22 -19.15 -41.75
N ASP A 83 -12.34 -19.76 -41.32
CA ASP A 83 -12.87 -19.65 -39.98
C ASP A 83 -11.87 -20.17 -38.92
N ARG A 84 -11.19 -21.29 -39.25
CA ARG A 84 -10.14 -21.80 -38.38
C ARG A 84 -8.96 -20.83 -38.27
N SER A 85 -8.51 -20.30 -39.38
CA SER A 85 -7.39 -19.37 -39.42
C SER A 85 -7.72 -18.09 -38.65
N ALA A 86 -8.96 -17.59 -38.78
CA ALA A 86 -9.45 -16.44 -38.04
C ALA A 86 -9.46 -16.73 -36.51
N PHE A 87 -9.98 -17.88 -36.10
CA PHE A 87 -10.01 -18.31 -34.70
C PHE A 87 -8.60 -18.45 -34.10
N GLU A 88 -7.67 -19.09 -34.84
CA GLU A 88 -6.27 -19.19 -34.41
C GLU A 88 -5.62 -17.81 -34.27
N GLY A 89 -5.96 -16.87 -35.15
CA GLY A 89 -5.52 -15.47 -35.06
C GLY A 89 -6.02 -14.78 -33.81
N HIS A 90 -7.30 -14.90 -33.50
CA HIS A 90 -7.88 -14.35 -32.27
C HIS A 90 -7.31 -15.00 -30.98
N THR A 91 -7.11 -16.32 -30.99
CA THR A 91 -6.52 -17.02 -29.86
C THR A 91 -5.09 -16.56 -29.57
N LYS A 92 -4.29 -16.33 -30.63
CA LYS A 92 -2.94 -15.78 -30.48
C LYS A 92 -2.95 -14.35 -29.94
N ALA A 93 -3.85 -13.50 -30.46
CA ALA A 93 -4.02 -12.13 -29.98
C ALA A 93 -4.38 -12.12 -28.49
N TYR A 94 -5.35 -12.94 -28.09
CA TYR A 94 -5.72 -13.11 -26.67
C TYR A 94 -4.55 -13.61 -25.83
N GLY A 95 -3.76 -14.56 -26.34
CA GLY A 95 -2.56 -15.04 -25.66
C GLY A 95 -1.55 -13.92 -25.35
N VAL A 96 -1.39 -12.95 -26.27
CA VAL A 96 -0.52 -11.77 -26.05
C VAL A 96 -1.08 -10.88 -24.92
N GLN A 97 -2.39 -10.65 -24.89
CA GLN A 97 -3.04 -9.88 -23.83
C GLN A 97 -2.84 -10.55 -22.47
N VAL A 98 -3.04 -11.86 -22.37
CA VAL A 98 -2.81 -12.63 -21.12
C VAL A 98 -1.36 -12.51 -20.64
N VAL A 99 -0.38 -12.57 -21.54
CA VAL A 99 1.03 -12.37 -21.19
C VAL A 99 1.28 -10.95 -20.67
N ALA A 100 0.63 -9.94 -21.25
CA ALA A 100 0.77 -8.56 -20.78
C ALA A 100 0.22 -8.39 -19.36
N ILE A 101 -0.96 -8.93 -19.05
CA ILE A 101 -1.53 -8.95 -17.69
C ILE A 101 -0.63 -9.75 -16.74
N GLN A 102 -0.04 -10.86 -17.17
CA GLN A 102 0.91 -11.63 -16.38
C GLN A 102 2.14 -10.78 -15.98
N ILE A 103 2.68 -9.99 -16.90
CA ILE A 103 3.80 -9.09 -16.65
C ILE A 103 3.40 -8.04 -15.62
N LEU A 104 2.22 -7.45 -15.75
CA LEU A 104 1.68 -6.49 -14.80
C LEU A 104 1.56 -7.13 -13.40
N ALA A 105 0.91 -8.28 -13.28
CA ALA A 105 0.74 -8.99 -12.03
C ALA A 105 2.08 -9.35 -11.36
N THR A 106 3.06 -9.81 -12.15
CA THR A 106 4.42 -10.09 -11.66
C THR A 106 5.09 -8.81 -11.15
N THR A 107 4.95 -7.70 -11.87
CA THR A 107 5.56 -6.41 -11.49
C THR A 107 4.98 -5.88 -10.19
N VAL A 108 3.65 -5.98 -10.01
CA VAL A 108 2.97 -5.63 -8.76
C VAL A 108 3.49 -6.50 -7.61
N SER A 109 3.52 -7.82 -7.79
CA SER A 109 4.01 -8.76 -6.79
C SER A 109 5.43 -8.44 -6.33
N VAL A 110 6.38 -8.32 -7.27
CA VAL A 110 7.79 -8.03 -6.97
C VAL A 110 7.93 -6.68 -6.25
N THR A 111 7.16 -5.68 -6.66
CA THR A 111 7.15 -4.36 -6.01
C THR A 111 6.67 -4.46 -4.56
N MET A 112 5.53 -5.13 -4.32
CA MET A 112 4.98 -5.28 -2.98
C MET A 112 5.91 -6.06 -2.05
N ILE A 113 6.50 -7.14 -2.53
CA ILE A 113 7.49 -7.92 -1.76
C ILE A 113 8.72 -7.06 -1.45
N SER A 114 9.25 -6.34 -2.43
CA SER A 114 10.45 -5.51 -2.24
C SER A 114 10.23 -4.39 -1.23
N VAL A 115 9.11 -3.67 -1.34
CA VAL A 115 8.73 -2.64 -0.37
C VAL A 115 8.47 -3.25 1.00
N GLY A 116 7.79 -4.40 1.06
CA GLY A 116 7.52 -5.13 2.30
C GLY A 116 8.79 -5.54 3.04
N VAL A 117 9.82 -6.00 2.33
CA VAL A 117 11.12 -6.34 2.93
C VAL A 117 11.79 -5.10 3.55
N ILE A 118 11.78 -3.95 2.88
CA ILE A 118 12.40 -2.73 3.42
C ILE A 118 11.58 -2.22 4.61
N LEU A 119 10.25 -2.30 4.56
CA LEU A 119 9.37 -1.98 5.69
C LEU A 119 9.63 -2.91 6.89
N LEU A 120 9.85 -4.20 6.65
CA LEU A 120 10.23 -5.14 7.72
C LEU A 120 11.55 -4.72 8.38
N CYS A 121 12.55 -4.32 7.60
CA CYS A 121 13.80 -3.78 8.13
C CYS A 121 13.55 -2.52 8.98
N LEU A 122 12.65 -1.64 8.55
CA LEU A 122 12.29 -0.44 9.32
C LEU A 122 11.61 -0.83 10.65
N VAL A 123 10.65 -1.75 10.63
CA VAL A 123 9.94 -2.24 11.83
C VAL A 123 10.93 -2.84 12.84
N VAL A 124 11.81 -3.71 12.37
CA VAL A 124 12.85 -4.33 13.23
C VAL A 124 13.79 -3.27 13.79
N ALA A 125 14.24 -2.34 12.97
CA ALA A 125 15.17 -1.29 13.40
C ALA A 125 14.54 -0.41 14.47
N TYR A 126 13.33 0.10 14.27
CA TYR A 126 12.70 0.96 15.28
C TYR A 126 12.28 0.16 16.52
N ALA A 127 11.93 -1.13 16.43
CA ALA A 127 11.66 -1.97 17.57
C ALA A 127 12.89 -2.09 18.49
N ILE A 128 14.06 -2.40 17.91
CA ILE A 128 15.33 -2.46 18.64
C ILE A 128 15.65 -1.11 19.31
N VAL A 129 15.54 -0.01 18.56
CA VAL A 129 15.82 1.33 19.07
C VAL A 129 14.87 1.69 20.20
N SER A 130 13.58 1.40 20.08
CA SER A 130 12.57 1.68 21.08
C SER A 130 12.84 0.92 22.39
N THR A 131 13.20 -0.37 22.30
CA THR A 131 13.55 -1.19 23.46
C THR A 131 14.80 -0.64 24.17
N ILE A 132 15.85 -0.29 23.43
CA ILE A 132 17.06 0.30 24.01
C ILE A 132 16.75 1.62 24.72
N LEU A 133 15.96 2.49 24.09
CA LEU A 133 15.59 3.78 24.70
C LEU A 133 14.68 3.61 25.92
N ALA A 134 13.77 2.63 25.92
CA ALA A 134 12.95 2.30 27.07
C ALA A 134 13.79 1.82 28.27
N LEU A 135 14.80 0.99 28.02
CA LEU A 135 15.77 0.56 29.06
C LEU A 135 16.56 1.75 29.61
N TRP A 136 17.02 2.66 28.75
CA TRP A 136 17.67 3.90 29.17
C TRP A 136 16.74 4.76 30.04
N ALA A 137 15.48 4.93 29.62
CA ALA A 137 14.49 5.70 30.39
C ALA A 137 14.26 5.10 31.78
N ALA A 138 14.09 3.77 31.87
CA ALA A 138 13.95 3.08 33.13
C ALA A 138 15.18 3.28 34.07
N PHE A 139 16.39 3.16 33.50
CA PHE A 139 17.62 3.39 34.25
C PHE A 139 17.74 4.83 34.75
N ILE A 140 17.45 5.82 33.89
CA ILE A 140 17.50 7.25 34.24
C ILE A 140 16.53 7.56 35.40
N LEU A 141 15.29 7.05 35.29
CA LEU A 141 14.28 7.25 36.34
C LEU A 141 14.69 6.60 37.65
N ALA A 142 15.22 5.37 37.62
CA ALA A 142 15.69 4.69 38.83
C ALA A 142 16.87 5.42 39.49
N ALA A 143 17.84 5.90 38.70
CA ALA A 143 18.97 6.66 39.21
C ALA A 143 18.52 8.03 39.78
N ALA A 144 17.63 8.74 39.08
CA ALA A 144 17.11 10.04 39.52
C ALA A 144 16.32 9.98 40.82
N ALA A 145 15.77 8.82 41.17
CA ALA A 145 15.04 8.62 42.43
C ALA A 145 15.93 8.72 43.70
N THR A 146 17.24 8.78 43.53
CA THR A 146 18.20 8.85 44.64
C THR A 146 19.06 10.11 44.56
N VAL A 147 19.40 10.70 45.69
CA VAL A 147 20.25 11.91 45.76
C VAL A 147 21.64 11.64 45.16
N VAL A 148 22.20 10.46 45.46
CA VAL A 148 23.52 10.04 44.98
C VAL A 148 23.47 9.68 43.48
N GLY A 149 22.34 9.23 42.98
CA GLY A 149 22.16 8.84 41.57
C GLY A 149 21.87 10.00 40.60
N ALA A 150 21.56 11.19 41.10
CA ALA A 150 21.24 12.33 40.23
C ALA A 150 22.35 12.68 39.19
N PRO A 151 23.65 12.71 39.54
CA PRO A 151 24.71 12.91 38.53
C PRO A 151 24.80 11.77 37.53
N VAL A 152 24.55 10.53 37.96
CA VAL A 152 24.53 9.34 37.11
C VAL A 152 23.36 9.43 36.12
N ALA A 153 22.17 9.83 36.60
CA ALA A 153 21.01 10.04 35.75
C ALA A 153 21.25 11.10 34.65
N ALA A 154 21.91 12.22 35.04
CA ALA A 154 22.27 13.28 34.08
C ALA A 154 23.24 12.80 33.00
N SER A 155 24.26 12.04 33.37
CA SER A 155 25.21 11.43 32.43
C SER A 155 24.54 10.40 31.53
N ALA A 156 23.67 9.56 32.09
CA ALA A 156 22.90 8.57 31.34
C ALA A 156 21.95 9.25 30.34
N LEU A 157 21.28 10.33 30.73
CA LEU A 157 20.42 11.10 29.83
C LEU A 157 21.19 11.71 28.67
N ALA A 158 22.39 12.25 28.90
CA ALA A 158 23.25 12.75 27.83
C ALA A 158 23.63 11.65 26.84
N SER A 159 24.00 10.46 27.34
CA SER A 159 24.32 9.29 26.51
C SER A 159 23.10 8.79 25.71
N ALA A 160 21.93 8.73 26.34
CA ALA A 160 20.68 8.32 25.70
C ALA A 160 20.27 9.29 24.57
N ASN A 161 20.39 10.60 24.80
CA ASN A 161 20.14 11.61 23.78
C ASN A 161 21.10 11.47 22.58
N SER A 162 22.39 11.22 22.84
CA SER A 162 23.38 10.98 21.77
C SER A 162 23.06 9.73 20.97
N PHE A 163 22.70 8.63 21.64
CA PHE A 163 22.23 7.41 20.98
C PHE A 163 20.99 7.65 20.14
N ALA A 164 19.98 8.32 20.70
CA ALA A 164 18.73 8.64 19.99
C ALA A 164 18.99 9.47 18.72
N ALA A 165 19.87 10.48 18.79
CA ALA A 165 20.22 11.30 17.64
C ALA A 165 20.90 10.47 16.54
N SER A 166 21.77 9.54 16.90
CA SER A 166 22.43 8.62 15.95
C SER A 166 21.43 7.64 15.34
N ALA A 167 20.58 7.04 16.17
CA ALA A 167 19.55 6.10 15.74
C ALA A 167 18.53 6.76 14.80
N LEU A 168 18.15 8.01 15.05
CA LEU A 168 17.27 8.79 14.18
C LEU A 168 17.82 8.88 12.75
N GLY A 169 19.13 9.13 12.60
CA GLY A 169 19.77 9.18 11.28
C GLY A 169 19.63 7.87 10.51
N VAL A 170 19.79 6.74 11.20
CA VAL A 170 19.63 5.39 10.60
C VAL A 170 18.17 5.16 10.18
N LEU A 171 17.20 5.42 11.07
CA LEU A 171 15.78 5.23 10.79
C LEU A 171 15.31 6.09 9.62
N GLN A 172 15.72 7.36 9.58
CA GLN A 172 15.44 8.24 8.44
C GLN A 172 16.07 7.74 7.13
N GLY A 173 17.24 7.11 7.20
CA GLY A 173 17.89 6.48 6.05
C GLY A 173 17.02 5.34 5.49
N ILE A 174 16.53 4.46 6.35
CA ILE A 174 15.65 3.36 5.96
C ILE A 174 14.31 3.90 5.43
N GLU A 175 13.72 4.90 6.07
CA GLU A 175 12.47 5.53 5.62
C GLU A 175 12.61 6.13 4.20
N ARG A 176 13.73 6.78 3.91
CA ARG A 176 14.04 7.25 2.54
C ARG A 176 14.16 6.10 1.55
N ALA A 177 14.74 4.97 1.96
CA ALA A 177 14.85 3.78 1.11
C ALA A 177 13.46 3.18 0.82
N VAL A 178 12.54 3.14 1.80
CA VAL A 178 11.13 2.75 1.60
C VAL A 178 10.47 3.65 0.54
N ASN A 179 10.59 4.96 0.71
CA ASN A 179 10.01 5.93 -0.23
C ASN A 179 10.59 5.80 -1.65
N ALA A 180 11.89 5.59 -1.77
CA ALA A 180 12.55 5.39 -3.05
C ALA A 180 12.09 4.10 -3.72
N ALA A 181 12.00 3.00 -2.97
CA ALA A 181 11.52 1.71 -3.48
C ALA A 181 10.04 1.79 -3.90
N ALA A 182 9.19 2.44 -3.12
CA ALA A 182 7.79 2.65 -3.46
C ALA A 182 7.63 3.49 -4.73
N THR A 183 8.42 4.56 -4.88
CA THR A 183 8.40 5.41 -6.08
C THR A 183 8.87 4.64 -7.32
N ALA A 184 9.97 3.88 -7.21
CA ALA A 184 10.47 3.06 -8.30
C ALA A 184 9.48 1.96 -8.68
N GLY A 185 8.85 1.33 -7.68
CA GLY A 185 7.80 0.33 -7.87
C GLY A 185 6.57 0.89 -8.58
N ALA A 186 6.10 2.06 -8.16
CA ALA A 186 4.99 2.74 -8.82
C ALA A 186 5.30 3.04 -10.31
N ALA A 187 6.51 3.50 -10.62
CA ALA A 187 6.95 3.72 -11.99
C ALA A 187 7.01 2.42 -12.80
N ALA A 188 7.47 1.33 -12.20
CA ALA A 188 7.51 0.01 -12.85
C ALA A 188 6.10 -0.51 -13.13
N ILE A 189 5.18 -0.39 -12.19
CA ILE A 189 3.76 -0.78 -12.36
C ILE A 189 3.12 0.06 -13.47
N ALA A 190 3.33 1.38 -13.47
CA ALA A 190 2.82 2.25 -14.53
C ALA A 190 3.36 1.86 -15.92
N GLY A 191 4.64 1.49 -16.01
CA GLY A 191 5.25 0.98 -17.24
C GLY A 191 4.64 -0.34 -17.69
N ALA A 192 4.40 -1.28 -16.78
CA ALA A 192 3.75 -2.56 -17.07
C ALA A 192 2.29 -2.37 -17.50
N ALA A 193 1.55 -1.46 -16.85
CA ALA A 193 0.18 -1.12 -17.24
C ALA A 193 0.13 -0.47 -18.62
N ALA A 194 1.06 0.43 -18.96
CA ALA A 194 1.15 1.02 -20.29
C ALA A 194 1.46 -0.03 -21.36
N PHE A 195 2.30 -1.01 -21.05
CA PHE A 195 2.57 -2.15 -21.94
C PHE A 195 1.31 -2.99 -22.15
N ASP A 196 0.56 -3.28 -21.07
CA ASP A 196 -0.69 -4.04 -21.13
C ASP A 196 -1.72 -3.34 -22.04
N VAL A 197 -1.95 -2.05 -21.82
CA VAL A 197 -2.82 -1.24 -22.70
C VAL A 197 -2.34 -1.28 -24.14
N GLY A 198 -1.03 -1.17 -24.39
CA GLY A 198 -0.46 -1.26 -25.72
C GLY A 198 -0.69 -2.62 -26.39
N ALA A 199 -0.63 -3.71 -25.64
CA ALA A 199 -0.90 -5.07 -26.13
C ALA A 199 -2.38 -5.25 -26.51
N HIS A 200 -3.31 -4.74 -25.71
CA HIS A 200 -4.74 -4.74 -25.98
C HIS A 200 -5.08 -3.93 -27.24
N LEU A 201 -4.60 -2.70 -27.34
CA LEU A 201 -4.79 -1.87 -28.53
C LEU A 201 -4.19 -2.51 -29.79
N GLY A 202 -3.01 -3.10 -29.68
CA GLY A 202 -2.34 -3.79 -30.78
C GLY A 202 -3.08 -5.04 -31.26
N SER A 203 -3.90 -5.65 -30.40
CA SER A 203 -4.78 -6.78 -30.74
C SER A 203 -6.17 -6.35 -31.26
N GLY A 204 -6.45 -5.04 -31.33
CA GLY A 204 -7.71 -4.47 -31.81
C GLY A 204 -8.78 -4.29 -30.73
N ASP A 205 -8.43 -4.49 -29.48
CA ASP A 205 -9.30 -4.24 -28.33
C ASP A 205 -9.23 -2.75 -27.95
N THR A 206 -10.27 -2.01 -28.31
CA THR A 206 -10.37 -0.56 -28.02
C THR A 206 -11.07 -0.27 -26.70
N ASP A 207 -11.75 -1.24 -26.09
CA ASP A 207 -12.48 -1.06 -24.84
C ASP A 207 -11.52 -0.85 -23.66
N VAL A 208 -10.27 -1.34 -23.78
CA VAL A 208 -9.21 -1.12 -22.79
C VAL A 208 -8.98 0.36 -22.47
N LEU A 209 -9.22 1.28 -23.41
CA LEU A 209 -9.10 2.72 -23.13
C LEU A 209 -10.21 3.20 -22.21
N LYS A 210 -11.43 2.68 -22.36
CA LYS A 210 -12.54 2.97 -21.47
C LYS A 210 -12.25 2.45 -20.07
N ASP A 211 -11.83 1.20 -19.97
CA ASP A 211 -11.49 0.56 -18.69
C ASP A 211 -10.32 1.27 -17.98
N LEU A 212 -9.31 1.71 -18.73
CA LEU A 212 -8.20 2.50 -18.18
C LEU A 212 -8.67 3.86 -17.63
N VAL A 213 -9.59 4.53 -18.34
CA VAL A 213 -10.15 5.79 -17.86
C VAL A 213 -10.92 5.59 -16.57
N HIS A 214 -11.77 4.55 -16.46
CA HIS A 214 -12.46 4.20 -15.24
C HIS A 214 -11.47 3.89 -14.11
N ALA A 215 -10.53 2.99 -14.33
CA ALA A 215 -9.51 2.64 -13.34
C ALA A 215 -8.66 3.85 -12.89
N THR A 216 -8.41 4.81 -13.79
CA THR A 216 -7.68 6.03 -13.46
C THR A 216 -8.50 6.95 -12.57
N ILE A 217 -9.81 7.03 -12.79
CA ILE A 217 -10.72 7.85 -11.98
C ILE A 217 -10.86 7.25 -10.59
N ASP A 218 -11.11 5.95 -10.50
CA ASP A 218 -11.21 5.22 -9.24
C ASP A 218 -9.90 5.32 -8.43
N GLY A 219 -8.75 5.13 -9.10
CA GLY A 219 -7.44 5.29 -8.47
C GLY A 219 -7.08 6.74 -8.10
N ALA A 220 -7.68 7.75 -8.75
CA ALA A 220 -7.43 9.14 -8.42
C ALA A 220 -8.03 9.55 -7.06
N ASP A 221 -9.18 9.02 -6.69
CA ASP A 221 -9.78 9.25 -5.39
C ASP A 221 -8.92 8.66 -4.27
N ASP A 222 -8.42 7.44 -4.43
CA ASP A 222 -7.50 6.81 -3.48
C ASP A 222 -6.18 7.58 -3.36
N ALA A 223 -5.62 8.03 -4.48
CA ALA A 223 -4.40 8.83 -4.50
C ALA A 223 -4.60 10.19 -3.80
N LEU A 224 -5.75 10.83 -4.02
CA LEU A 224 -6.10 12.09 -3.36
C LEU A 224 -6.27 11.92 -1.86
N ALA A 225 -6.94 10.85 -1.43
CA ALA A 225 -7.07 10.50 -0.01
C ALA A 225 -5.72 10.22 0.65
N GLY A 226 -4.84 9.49 -0.01
CA GLY A 226 -3.47 9.26 0.43
C GLY A 226 -2.66 10.56 0.56
N PHE A 227 -2.80 11.46 -0.39
CA PHE A 227 -2.17 12.77 -0.37
C PHE A 227 -2.70 13.64 0.78
N MET A 228 -4.01 13.68 0.99
CA MET A 228 -4.62 14.43 2.09
C MET A 228 -4.24 13.85 3.46
N SER A 229 -4.22 12.54 3.62
CA SER A 229 -3.71 11.89 4.83
C SER A 229 -2.24 12.21 5.11
N LYS A 230 -1.42 12.36 4.05
CA LYS A 230 -0.04 12.79 4.18
C LYS A 230 0.05 14.25 4.64
N LEU A 231 -0.74 15.13 4.05
CA LEU A 231 -0.80 16.53 4.47
C LEU A 231 -1.23 16.67 5.93
N GLU A 232 -2.25 15.94 6.36
CA GLU A 232 -2.66 15.92 7.76
C GLU A 232 -1.53 15.48 8.68
N ARG A 233 -0.80 14.42 8.32
CA ARG A 233 0.36 13.97 9.07
C ARG A 233 1.43 15.02 9.18
N ASP A 234 1.72 15.70 8.09
CA ASP A 234 2.74 16.73 8.05
C ASP A 234 2.33 17.98 8.85
N PHE A 235 1.05 18.34 8.84
CA PHE A 235 0.52 19.48 9.59
C PHE A 235 0.27 19.17 11.06
N ALA A 236 -0.35 18.05 11.38
CA ALA A 236 -0.72 17.69 12.74
C ALA A 236 0.45 17.11 13.54
N GLY A 237 1.55 16.72 12.89
CA GLY A 237 2.73 16.17 13.54
C GLY A 237 2.57 14.75 14.08
N TYR A 238 1.39 14.15 13.96
CA TYR A 238 1.14 12.75 14.23
C TYR A 238 0.29 12.14 13.12
N GLY A 239 0.64 10.94 12.75
CA GLY A 239 -0.10 10.23 11.72
C GLY A 239 -1.42 9.75 12.27
N ILE A 240 -2.48 10.09 11.58
CA ILE A 240 -3.71 9.37 11.70
C ILE A 240 -3.50 8.11 10.88
N HIS A 241 -3.65 6.96 11.53
CA HIS A 241 -3.49 5.70 10.86
C HIS A 241 -4.61 5.51 9.86
N THR A 242 -4.29 5.73 8.65
CA THR A 242 -5.02 5.14 7.54
C THR A 242 -4.41 3.78 7.22
N SER A 243 -4.40 2.86 8.17
CA SER A 243 -4.22 1.48 7.82
C SER A 243 -5.54 0.96 7.24
N GLY A 244 -5.69 1.15 5.97
CA GLY A 244 -6.95 0.83 5.34
C GLY A 244 -8.05 1.84 5.64
N ARG A 245 -9.07 1.75 4.89
CA ARG A 245 -10.28 2.53 4.77
C ARG A 245 -11.08 2.74 6.08
N HIS A 246 -10.66 2.12 7.18
CA HIS A 246 -11.31 2.17 8.48
C HIS A 246 -10.62 3.01 9.52
N ALA A 247 -9.61 3.75 9.15
CA ALA A 247 -8.77 4.40 10.13
C ALA A 247 -9.08 5.87 10.33
N ALA A 248 -10.18 6.34 9.83
CA ALA A 248 -10.70 7.60 10.29
C ALA A 248 -11.04 7.44 11.77
N SER A 249 -10.27 8.09 12.64
CA SER A 249 -10.71 8.25 14.02
C SER A 249 -12.05 8.97 13.98
N PRO A 250 -13.10 8.47 14.66
CA PRO A 250 -14.41 9.08 14.62
C PRO A 250 -14.45 10.54 15.09
N ASN A 251 -13.36 11.13 15.46
CA ASN A 251 -13.26 12.50 15.95
C ASN A 251 -11.97 13.21 15.49
N GLY A 252 -11.36 12.78 14.40
CA GLY A 252 -10.10 13.34 13.91
C GLY A 252 -10.25 14.17 12.63
N PRO A 253 -9.25 15.01 12.29
CA PRO A 253 -9.24 15.81 11.07
C PRO A 253 -9.36 14.97 9.78
N SER A 254 -8.88 13.72 9.80
CA SER A 254 -9.02 12.80 8.67
C SER A 254 -10.47 12.45 8.36
N GLU A 255 -11.33 12.38 9.39
CA GLU A 255 -12.76 12.15 9.19
C GLU A 255 -13.42 13.33 8.49
N LEU A 256 -13.03 14.55 8.86
CA LEU A 256 -13.50 15.75 8.17
C LEU A 256 -13.07 15.75 6.70
N MET A 257 -11.81 15.41 6.44
CA MET A 257 -11.28 15.36 5.09
C MET A 257 -11.90 14.22 4.28
N TYR A 258 -12.09 13.06 4.88
CA TYR A 258 -12.82 11.96 4.28
C TYR A 258 -14.24 12.38 3.91
N GLY A 259 -14.97 13.02 4.81
CA GLY A 259 -16.31 13.54 4.55
C GLY A 259 -16.38 14.61 3.46
N LEU A 260 -15.28 15.34 3.19
CA LEU A 260 -15.20 16.29 2.07
C LEU A 260 -15.09 15.59 0.70
N PHE A 261 -14.45 14.42 0.65
CA PHE A 261 -14.22 13.69 -0.59
C PHE A 261 -15.24 12.58 -0.84
N THR A 262 -15.95 12.14 0.19
CA THR A 262 -17.04 11.16 0.07
C THR A 262 -18.36 11.82 0.43
N GLN A 263 -19.43 11.53 -0.28
CA GLN A 263 -20.76 12.02 0.08
C GLN A 263 -21.37 11.31 1.30
N THR A 264 -20.84 10.16 1.64
CA THR A 264 -21.33 9.31 2.72
C THR A 264 -20.70 9.62 4.07
N GLY A 265 -19.60 10.41 4.09
CA GLY A 265 -18.87 10.69 5.32
C GLY A 265 -18.32 9.41 5.94
N PRO A 266 -18.04 9.41 7.26
CA PRO A 266 -17.42 8.29 7.96
C PRO A 266 -18.32 7.07 8.16
N THR A 267 -19.54 7.06 7.68
CA THR A 267 -20.50 5.94 7.82
C THR A 267 -20.28 4.88 6.73
N VAL A 268 -19.08 4.42 6.65
CA VAL A 268 -18.63 3.42 5.70
C VAL A 268 -19.12 2.00 6.06
N GLU A 269 -19.76 1.83 7.22
CA GLU A 269 -20.31 0.55 7.64
C GLU A 269 -21.46 0.04 6.74
N ASN A 270 -21.94 0.86 5.82
CA ASN A 270 -23.11 0.53 4.99
C ASN A 270 -22.77 0.11 3.55
N GLY A 271 -21.52 -0.17 3.27
CA GLY A 271 -21.12 -0.51 1.90
C GLY A 271 -20.91 0.73 1.02
N ASP A 272 -20.13 0.59 0.01
CA ASP A 272 -19.79 1.63 -0.95
C ASP A 272 -20.96 2.01 -1.90
N GLY A 273 -22.06 1.30 -1.81
CA GLY A 273 -23.24 1.53 -2.63
C GLY A 273 -23.20 0.83 -4.00
N ASP A 274 -22.13 0.06 -4.29
CA ASP A 274 -22.04 -0.73 -5.52
C ASP A 274 -22.87 -2.01 -5.49
N GLY A 275 -23.39 -2.38 -4.32
CA GLY A 275 -24.31 -3.51 -4.15
C GLY A 275 -23.64 -4.87 -4.03
N ASP A 276 -22.32 -4.94 -3.95
CA ASP A 276 -21.57 -6.19 -3.78
C ASP A 276 -21.54 -6.71 -2.34
N GLY A 277 -21.86 -5.87 -1.37
CA GLY A 277 -22.03 -6.25 0.03
C GLY A 277 -20.71 -6.49 0.78
N ASP A 278 -19.58 -6.12 0.23
CA ASP A 278 -18.27 -6.34 0.84
C ASP A 278 -17.93 -5.31 1.94
N GLY A 279 -18.71 -4.24 2.06
CA GLY A 279 -18.50 -3.20 3.06
C GLY A 279 -17.27 -2.35 2.82
N ASP A 280 -16.63 -2.46 1.68
CA ASP A 280 -15.50 -1.67 1.28
C ASP A 280 -15.94 -0.27 0.87
N ALA A 281 -15.46 0.72 1.60
CA ALA A 281 -15.60 2.09 1.17
C ALA A 281 -14.61 2.37 0.06
N THR A 282 -15.07 2.34 -1.13
CA THR A 282 -14.34 2.93 -2.22
C THR A 282 -14.63 4.42 -2.27
N PHE A 283 -13.62 5.23 -2.52
CA PHE A 283 -13.83 6.64 -2.83
C PHE A 283 -14.64 6.82 -4.13
N GLY A 284 -14.87 5.73 -4.87
CA GLY A 284 -15.54 5.71 -6.16
C GLY A 284 -17.03 5.99 -6.12
N THR A 285 -17.75 5.61 -5.08
CA THR A 285 -19.23 5.69 -5.09
C THR A 285 -19.83 6.99 -4.53
N GLY A 286 -19.02 7.96 -4.21
CA GLY A 286 -19.49 9.22 -3.67
C GLY A 286 -18.42 10.28 -3.58
N GLY A 287 -17.23 9.98 -4.04
CA GLY A 287 -16.10 10.90 -4.05
C GLY A 287 -16.32 12.13 -4.94
N VAL A 288 -15.56 13.18 -4.69
CA VAL A 288 -15.64 14.42 -5.49
C VAL A 288 -15.29 14.15 -6.94
N VAL A 289 -14.28 13.30 -7.20
CA VAL A 289 -13.82 12.99 -8.55
C VAL A 289 -14.91 12.19 -9.28
N ASP A 290 -15.51 11.19 -8.65
CA ASP A 290 -16.58 10.39 -9.22
C ASP A 290 -17.83 11.25 -9.48
N ASN A 291 -18.21 12.11 -8.56
CA ASN A 291 -19.32 13.06 -8.77
C ASN A 291 -19.08 14.04 -9.92
N ILE A 292 -17.83 14.50 -10.11
CA ILE A 292 -17.47 15.35 -11.26
C ILE A 292 -17.61 14.54 -12.55
N TRP A 293 -17.18 13.28 -12.54
CA TRP A 293 -17.30 12.38 -13.69
C TRP A 293 -18.76 12.11 -14.03
N GLN A 294 -19.55 11.62 -13.07
CA GLN A 294 -20.98 11.32 -13.27
C GLN A 294 -21.76 12.53 -13.75
N ARG A 295 -21.51 13.70 -13.21
CA ARG A 295 -22.21 14.94 -13.61
C ARG A 295 -21.67 15.58 -14.90
N GLY A 296 -20.37 15.39 -15.19
CA GLY A 296 -19.70 16.05 -16.31
C GLY A 296 -19.60 15.22 -17.58
N PHE A 297 -19.51 13.91 -17.46
CA PHE A 297 -19.14 13.01 -18.56
C PHE A 297 -20.16 11.90 -18.87
N ASP A 298 -20.90 11.42 -17.88
CA ASP A 298 -21.82 10.29 -18.05
C ASP A 298 -23.01 10.55 -18.99
N GLY A 299 -23.30 11.78 -19.28
CA GLY A 299 -24.37 12.14 -20.21
C GLY A 299 -23.97 12.32 -21.66
N ASN A 300 -22.66 12.34 -22.01
CA ASN A 300 -22.29 12.86 -23.34
C ASN A 300 -21.14 12.18 -24.09
N ILE A 301 -20.33 11.32 -23.49
CA ILE A 301 -19.12 10.81 -24.14
C ILE A 301 -19.09 9.29 -24.29
N VAL A 302 -19.77 8.54 -23.44
CA VAL A 302 -19.63 7.07 -23.37
C VAL A 302 -20.76 6.34 -24.12
N ASP A 303 -21.90 6.97 -24.35
CA ASP A 303 -23.05 6.37 -25.08
C ASP A 303 -23.20 6.86 -26.53
N ARG A 304 -22.12 7.30 -27.17
CA ARG A 304 -22.16 7.62 -28.61
C ARG A 304 -21.15 6.83 -29.41
#